data_8c3f47ad7619022fe353bad9fd980dbf
#
_entry.id   8c3f47ad7619022fe353bad9fd980dbf
#
_cell.length_a   1.000
_cell.length_b   1.000
_cell.length_c   1.000
_cell.angle_alpha   90.00
_cell.angle_beta   90.00
_cell.angle_gamma   90.00
#
_symmetry.space_group_name_H-M   'P 1'
#
loop_
_entity.id
_entity.type
_entity.pdbx_description
1 polymer ?
#
loop_
_entity_poly.entity_id
_entity_poly.type
_entity_poly.pdbx_seq_one_letter_code
_entity_poly.pdbx_strand_id
1 'polypeptide(L)'
;MSLQSNFFKFNNTLYNPLELGLLKKEEYTIISESKARFKSNLEFKKHIESKFQHIFVSTLKSQELEIDYKNNIEFLLEELFIENEFVAKDWLNEIYISNYNDTKFLINILKIIGNLDKKLLKSFGIVISGSALIHKSVEVKEMAIRVFENWNTVESYTFLKNCTLTPKWLDDYKNEVLVNIEEELCLI
;
A
#
# COMPACT_ATOMS: atom_id res chain seq x y z
N MET A 1 33.71 -1.17 -6.44
CA MET A 1 32.44 -0.43 -6.65
C MET A 1 32.79 1.04 -6.89
N SER A 2 32.50 1.55 -8.07
CA SER A 2 33.06 2.82 -8.53
C SER A 2 32.36 4.03 -7.93
N LEU A 3 33.12 4.88 -7.28
CA LEU A 3 32.76 6.19 -6.72
C LEU A 3 32.46 7.28 -7.78
N GLN A 4 32.13 6.90 -9.02
CA GLN A 4 32.06 7.83 -10.16
C GLN A 4 30.77 8.67 -10.28
N SER A 5 29.79 8.54 -9.40
CA SER A 5 28.47 9.16 -9.61
C SER A 5 28.27 10.56 -8.98
N ASN A 6 29.24 11.10 -8.26
CA ASN A 6 29.08 12.31 -7.45
C ASN A 6 29.91 13.55 -7.92
N PHE A 7 30.36 13.57 -9.17
CA PHE A 7 31.13 14.68 -9.70
C PHE A 7 30.30 15.59 -10.61
N PHE A 8 30.45 16.90 -10.48
CA PHE A 8 29.94 17.86 -11.45
C PHE A 8 30.86 17.96 -12.65
N LYS A 9 30.28 17.99 -13.85
CA LYS A 9 31.01 18.12 -15.10
C LYS A 9 31.02 19.59 -15.55
N PHE A 10 32.17 20.21 -15.54
CA PHE A 10 32.35 21.53 -16.09
C PHE A 10 33.54 21.50 -17.09
N ASN A 11 33.32 21.95 -18.32
CA ASN A 11 34.34 21.91 -19.40
C ASN A 11 35.03 20.54 -19.54
N ASN A 12 34.27 19.43 -19.52
CA ASN A 12 34.76 18.05 -19.55
C ASN A 12 35.62 17.58 -18.36
N THR A 13 35.77 18.39 -17.32
CA THR A 13 36.44 18.01 -16.08
C THR A 13 35.44 17.67 -15.02
N LEU A 14 35.66 16.56 -14.29
CA LEU A 14 34.82 16.13 -13.17
C LEU A 14 35.38 16.74 -11.87
N TYR A 15 34.57 17.51 -11.16
CA TYR A 15 34.94 18.13 -9.90
C TYR A 15 34.17 17.54 -8.74
N ASN A 16 34.83 17.35 -7.60
CA ASN A 16 34.17 16.97 -6.35
C ASN A 16 33.62 18.24 -5.69
N PRO A 17 32.30 18.30 -5.41
CA PRO A 17 31.67 19.45 -4.76
C PRO A 17 32.28 19.85 -3.42
N LEU A 18 32.87 18.88 -2.67
CA LEU A 18 33.56 19.14 -1.41
C LEU A 18 34.87 19.90 -1.63
N GLU A 19 35.64 19.53 -2.67
CA GLU A 19 36.90 20.17 -3.00
C GLU A 19 36.73 21.61 -3.49
N LEU A 20 35.55 21.89 -4.11
CA LEU A 20 35.21 23.24 -4.55
C LEU A 20 34.57 24.09 -3.43
N GLY A 21 34.38 23.55 -2.21
CA GLY A 21 33.75 24.26 -1.10
C GLY A 21 32.27 24.61 -1.34
N LEU A 22 31.61 23.97 -2.31
CA LEU A 22 30.22 24.22 -2.66
C LEU A 22 29.23 23.60 -1.68
N LEU A 23 29.67 22.59 -0.92
CA LEU A 23 28.87 21.89 0.06
C LEU A 23 29.69 21.63 1.34
N LYS A 24 29.04 21.70 2.48
CA LYS A 24 29.62 21.18 3.74
C LYS A 24 29.64 19.65 3.70
N LYS A 25 30.55 19.03 4.42
CA LYS A 25 30.71 17.57 4.46
C LYS A 25 29.43 16.86 4.84
N GLU A 26 28.68 17.39 5.81
CA GLU A 26 27.38 16.84 6.25
C GLU A 26 26.32 16.91 5.14
N GLU A 27 26.21 18.02 4.43
CA GLU A 27 25.27 18.21 3.31
C GLU A 27 25.60 17.26 2.16
N TYR A 28 26.88 17.08 1.85
CA TYR A 28 27.32 16.13 0.83
C TYR A 28 26.98 14.69 1.20
N THR A 29 27.16 14.30 2.47
CA THR A 29 26.81 12.97 2.99
C THR A 29 25.31 12.72 2.83
N ILE A 30 24.44 13.65 3.25
CA ILE A 30 22.98 13.55 3.12
C ILE A 30 22.56 13.39 1.65
N ILE A 31 23.14 14.18 0.76
CA ILE A 31 22.83 14.10 -0.69
C ILE A 31 23.29 12.76 -1.28
N SER A 32 24.45 12.26 -0.90
CA SER A 32 24.96 10.98 -1.40
C SER A 32 24.14 9.78 -0.92
N GLU A 33 23.74 9.77 0.33
CA GLU A 33 22.85 8.75 0.92
C GLU A 33 21.46 8.79 0.26
N SER A 34 20.90 9.97 0.05
CA SER A 34 19.60 10.15 -0.62
C SER A 34 19.63 9.61 -2.06
N LYS A 35 20.71 9.87 -2.80
CA LYS A 35 20.89 9.33 -4.18
C LYS A 35 21.02 7.81 -4.19
N ALA A 36 21.79 7.25 -3.25
CA ALA A 36 21.96 5.80 -3.12
C ALA A 36 20.63 5.12 -2.80
N ARG A 37 19.85 5.69 -1.85
CA ARG A 37 18.52 5.20 -1.49
C ARG A 37 17.54 5.30 -2.67
N PHE A 38 17.53 6.38 -3.39
CA PHE A 38 16.69 6.53 -4.59
C PHE A 38 17.00 5.48 -5.65
N LYS A 39 18.28 5.22 -5.91
CA LYS A 39 18.70 4.18 -6.86
C LYS A 39 18.26 2.79 -6.41
N SER A 40 18.42 2.46 -5.14
CA SER A 40 17.98 1.19 -4.55
C SER A 40 16.47 1.01 -4.66
N ASN A 41 15.68 2.05 -4.38
CA ASN A 41 14.23 2.01 -4.52
C ASN A 41 13.80 1.78 -5.98
N LEU A 42 14.47 2.42 -6.94
CA LEU A 42 14.17 2.23 -8.36
C LEU A 42 14.51 0.80 -8.83
N GLU A 43 15.61 0.23 -8.37
CA GLU A 43 16.00 -1.15 -8.68
C GLU A 43 14.99 -2.15 -8.07
N PHE A 44 14.56 -1.92 -6.84
CA PHE A 44 13.54 -2.73 -6.17
C PHE A 44 12.18 -2.65 -6.89
N LYS A 45 11.73 -1.44 -7.29
CA LYS A 45 10.48 -1.28 -8.06
C LYS A 45 10.53 -2.07 -9.37
N LYS A 46 11.61 -1.96 -10.13
CA LYS A 46 11.81 -2.74 -11.36
C LYS A 46 11.79 -4.26 -11.11
N HIS A 47 12.33 -4.70 -9.97
CA HIS A 47 12.30 -6.10 -9.60
C HIS A 47 10.85 -6.57 -9.37
N ILE A 48 10.06 -5.84 -8.59
CA ILE A 48 8.63 -6.16 -8.37
C ILE A 48 7.88 -6.20 -9.71
N GLU A 49 8.00 -5.17 -10.53
CA GLU A 49 7.31 -5.05 -11.82
C GLU A 49 7.66 -6.21 -12.77
N SER A 50 8.94 -6.60 -12.84
CA SER A 50 9.39 -7.64 -13.77
C SER A 50 9.11 -9.07 -13.29
N LYS A 51 9.09 -9.32 -11.99
CA LYS A 51 9.02 -10.67 -11.43
C LYS A 51 7.68 -11.00 -10.79
N PHE A 52 7.03 -10.03 -10.16
CA PHE A 52 5.87 -10.29 -9.32
C PHE A 52 4.56 -9.73 -9.90
N GLN A 53 4.58 -8.57 -10.54
CA GLN A 53 3.36 -7.88 -10.99
C GLN A 53 2.45 -8.74 -11.88
N HIS A 54 3.02 -9.43 -12.87
CA HIS A 54 2.21 -10.25 -13.77
C HIS A 54 1.49 -11.37 -13.02
N ILE A 55 2.18 -12.06 -12.12
CA ILE A 55 1.61 -13.15 -11.31
C ILE A 55 0.52 -12.57 -10.40
N PHE A 56 0.79 -11.47 -9.71
CA PHE A 56 -0.14 -10.80 -8.80
C PHE A 56 -1.43 -10.43 -9.54
N VAL A 57 -1.32 -9.65 -10.61
CA VAL A 57 -2.49 -9.17 -11.37
C VAL A 57 -3.27 -10.32 -12.00
N SER A 58 -2.60 -11.32 -12.59
CA SER A 58 -3.28 -12.45 -13.21
C SER A 58 -4.02 -13.30 -12.18
N THR A 59 -3.45 -13.52 -11.00
CA THR A 59 -4.11 -14.25 -9.92
C THR A 59 -5.37 -13.52 -9.45
N LEU A 60 -5.30 -12.22 -9.19
CA LEU A 60 -6.45 -11.44 -8.76
C LEU A 60 -7.59 -11.37 -9.80
N LYS A 61 -7.25 -11.48 -11.08
CA LYS A 61 -8.26 -11.49 -12.17
C LYS A 61 -8.88 -12.86 -12.42
N SER A 62 -8.12 -13.93 -12.24
CA SER A 62 -8.54 -15.28 -12.62
C SER A 62 -9.12 -16.08 -11.47
N GLN A 63 -8.62 -15.92 -10.25
CA GLN A 63 -9.02 -16.72 -9.08
C GLN A 63 -10.09 -16.01 -8.24
N GLU A 64 -10.89 -16.79 -7.51
CA GLU A 64 -11.63 -16.30 -6.35
C GLU A 64 -10.79 -16.56 -5.11
N LEU A 65 -10.45 -15.49 -4.40
CA LEU A 65 -9.72 -15.58 -3.14
C LEU A 65 -10.72 -15.71 -1.98
N GLU A 66 -10.34 -16.41 -0.92
CA GLU A 66 -11.12 -16.52 0.30
C GLU A 66 -10.60 -15.53 1.35
N ILE A 67 -11.51 -15.01 2.20
CA ILE A 67 -11.14 -14.01 3.22
C ILE A 67 -10.35 -14.66 4.36
N ASP A 68 -10.71 -15.89 4.75
CA ASP A 68 -10.17 -16.52 5.97
C ASP A 68 -8.93 -17.40 5.70
N TYR A 69 -8.49 -17.48 4.45
CA TYR A 69 -7.34 -18.29 4.06
C TYR A 69 -6.24 -17.47 3.42
N LYS A 70 -5.11 -17.42 4.10
CA LYS A 70 -3.91 -16.78 3.60
C LYS A 70 -3.33 -17.57 2.45
N ASN A 71 -3.23 -16.96 1.29
CA ASN A 71 -2.70 -17.57 0.07
C ASN A 71 -1.23 -17.18 -0.19
N ASN A 72 -0.58 -17.82 -1.15
CA ASN A 72 0.83 -17.57 -1.48
C ASN A 72 1.09 -16.10 -1.91
N ILE A 73 0.10 -15.44 -2.52
CA ILE A 73 0.23 -14.04 -2.97
C ILE A 73 0.33 -13.09 -1.76
N GLU A 74 -0.39 -13.38 -0.68
CA GLU A 74 -0.33 -12.59 0.57
C GLU A 74 1.03 -12.72 1.25
N PHE A 75 1.59 -13.94 1.32
CA PHE A 75 2.94 -14.14 1.85
C PHE A 75 3.98 -13.37 1.05
N LEU A 76 3.93 -13.45 -0.28
CA LEU A 76 4.84 -12.69 -1.15
C LEU A 76 4.69 -11.18 -0.96
N LEU A 77 3.46 -10.69 -0.79
CA LEU A 77 3.22 -9.26 -0.56
C LEU A 77 3.76 -8.81 0.80
N GLU A 78 3.64 -9.64 1.83
CA GLU A 78 4.24 -9.37 3.15
C GLU A 78 5.77 -9.29 3.06
N GLU A 79 6.41 -10.21 2.34
CA GLU A 79 7.85 -10.17 2.11
C GLU A 79 8.28 -8.85 1.42
N LEU A 80 7.57 -8.43 0.39
CA LEU A 80 7.84 -7.15 -0.28
C LEU A 80 7.69 -5.95 0.66
N PHE A 81 6.68 -5.94 1.54
CA PHE A 81 6.50 -4.89 2.54
C PHE A 81 7.61 -4.87 3.59
N ILE A 82 8.10 -6.04 4.00
CA ILE A 82 9.23 -6.16 4.94
C ILE A 82 10.53 -5.68 4.29
N GLU A 83 10.76 -6.01 3.02
CA GLU A 83 11.98 -5.64 2.30
C GLU A 83 12.06 -4.14 1.99
N ASN A 84 10.99 -3.57 1.45
CA ASN A 84 10.90 -2.14 1.19
C ASN A 84 9.44 -1.64 1.22
N GLU A 85 8.97 -1.34 2.43
CA GLU A 85 7.59 -0.91 2.71
C GLU A 85 7.13 0.23 1.78
N PHE A 86 7.98 1.22 1.59
CA PHE A 86 7.65 2.41 0.82
C PHE A 86 7.37 2.08 -0.65
N VAL A 87 8.30 1.37 -1.30
CA VAL A 87 8.17 1.05 -2.72
C VAL A 87 7.07 0.03 -2.97
N ALA A 88 6.93 -0.98 -2.10
CA ALA A 88 5.91 -1.99 -2.25
C ALA A 88 4.49 -1.42 -2.09
N LYS A 89 4.27 -0.49 -1.16
CA LYS A 89 2.98 0.20 -0.99
C LYS A 89 2.67 1.13 -2.16
N ASP A 90 3.66 1.88 -2.65
CA ASP A 90 3.51 2.73 -3.82
C ASP A 90 3.12 1.90 -5.05
N TRP A 91 3.82 0.80 -5.30
CA TRP A 91 3.50 -0.14 -6.37
C TRP A 91 2.08 -0.75 -6.22
N LEU A 92 1.70 -1.18 -5.00
CA LEU A 92 0.36 -1.74 -4.77
C LEU A 92 -0.74 -0.69 -5.02
N ASN A 93 -0.49 0.57 -4.65
CA ASN A 93 -1.39 1.68 -4.92
C ASN A 93 -1.54 1.94 -6.43
N GLU A 94 -0.46 1.90 -7.20
CA GLU A 94 -0.50 2.03 -8.66
C GLU A 94 -1.33 0.90 -9.30
N ILE A 95 -1.16 -0.34 -8.84
CA ILE A 95 -1.94 -1.51 -9.30
C ILE A 95 -3.42 -1.34 -8.94
N TYR A 96 -3.74 -0.92 -7.73
CA TYR A 96 -5.11 -0.65 -7.29
C TYR A 96 -5.78 0.41 -8.17
N ILE A 97 -5.15 1.55 -8.38
CA ILE A 97 -5.67 2.64 -9.20
C ILE A 97 -5.85 2.20 -10.65
N SER A 98 -4.86 1.50 -11.22
CA SER A 98 -4.90 1.03 -12.62
C SER A 98 -6.02 0.03 -12.89
N ASN A 99 -6.50 -0.67 -11.86
CA ASN A 99 -7.60 -1.63 -11.97
C ASN A 99 -8.89 -1.17 -11.26
N TYR A 100 -9.03 0.12 -10.95
CA TYR A 100 -10.14 0.66 -10.15
C TYR A 100 -11.53 0.38 -10.74
N ASN A 101 -11.65 0.15 -12.04
CA ASN A 101 -12.92 -0.19 -12.70
C ASN A 101 -13.20 -1.70 -12.78
N ASP A 102 -12.26 -2.56 -12.38
CA ASP A 102 -12.42 -4.01 -12.38
C ASP A 102 -12.93 -4.47 -10.99
N THR A 103 -14.24 -4.65 -10.89
CA THR A 103 -14.92 -5.02 -9.63
C THR A 103 -14.36 -6.30 -9.02
N LYS A 104 -14.13 -7.35 -9.83
CA LYS A 104 -13.58 -8.62 -9.34
C LYS A 104 -12.17 -8.44 -8.79
N PHE A 105 -11.34 -7.69 -9.50
CA PHE A 105 -9.99 -7.37 -9.06
C PHE A 105 -10.00 -6.61 -7.72
N LEU A 106 -10.87 -5.59 -7.60
CA LEU A 106 -10.97 -4.79 -6.36
C LEU A 106 -11.46 -5.62 -5.18
N ILE A 107 -12.41 -6.52 -5.38
CA ILE A 107 -12.87 -7.43 -4.32
C ILE A 107 -11.69 -8.30 -3.85
N ASN A 108 -10.94 -8.88 -4.76
CA ASN A 108 -9.81 -9.75 -4.42
C ASN A 108 -8.67 -8.98 -3.74
N ILE A 109 -8.32 -7.78 -4.19
CA ILE A 109 -7.28 -6.98 -3.53
C ILE A 109 -7.71 -6.55 -2.12
N LEU A 110 -9.00 -6.25 -1.91
CA LEU A 110 -9.53 -5.93 -0.60
C LEU A 110 -9.51 -7.16 0.34
N LYS A 111 -9.79 -8.37 -0.16
CA LYS A 111 -9.63 -9.61 0.62
C LYS A 111 -8.19 -9.79 1.10
N ILE A 112 -7.21 -9.62 0.20
CA ILE A 112 -5.80 -9.65 0.56
C ILE A 112 -5.49 -8.61 1.64
N ILE A 113 -5.92 -7.36 1.43
CA ILE A 113 -5.68 -6.27 2.38
C ILE A 113 -6.30 -6.58 3.75
N GLY A 114 -7.50 -7.16 3.78
CA GLY A 114 -8.17 -7.58 5.03
C GLY A 114 -7.42 -8.67 5.79
N ASN A 115 -6.73 -9.58 5.08
CA ASN A 115 -5.98 -10.70 5.67
C ASN A 115 -4.56 -10.31 6.13
N LEU A 116 -4.02 -9.18 5.63
CA LEU A 116 -2.67 -8.72 6.00
C LEU A 116 -2.66 -8.12 7.41
N ASP A 117 -1.53 -8.29 8.10
CA ASP A 117 -1.34 -7.64 9.41
C ASP A 117 -1.46 -6.12 9.27
N LYS A 118 -2.41 -5.55 10.01
CA LYS A 118 -2.64 -4.10 10.07
C LYS A 118 -1.37 -3.30 10.43
N LYS A 119 -0.43 -3.91 11.16
CA LYS A 119 0.86 -3.26 11.49
C LYS A 119 1.74 -3.05 10.26
N LEU A 120 1.66 -3.93 9.26
CA LEU A 120 2.36 -3.77 7.97
C LEU A 120 1.69 -2.70 7.10
N LEU A 121 0.36 -2.66 7.12
CA LEU A 121 -0.39 -1.73 6.29
C LEU A 121 -0.47 -0.33 6.87
N LYS A 122 -0.63 -0.18 8.20
CA LYS A 122 -0.78 1.12 8.89
C LYS A 122 -1.92 1.96 8.26
N SER A 123 -1.71 3.26 8.11
CA SER A 123 -2.67 4.17 7.46
C SER A 123 -2.93 3.87 5.98
N PHE A 124 -2.01 3.20 5.29
CA PHE A 124 -2.17 2.83 3.87
C PHE A 124 -3.39 1.93 3.65
N GLY A 125 -3.57 0.92 4.50
CA GLY A 125 -4.73 0.03 4.43
C GLY A 125 -6.06 0.78 4.63
N ILE A 126 -6.11 1.69 5.60
CA ILE A 126 -7.29 2.55 5.85
C ILE A 126 -7.63 3.40 4.62
N VAL A 127 -6.62 3.98 3.97
CA VAL A 127 -6.83 4.82 2.77
C VAL A 127 -7.37 4.01 1.60
N ILE A 128 -6.80 2.85 1.30
CA ILE A 128 -7.28 1.99 0.21
C ILE A 128 -8.70 1.50 0.49
N SER A 129 -8.95 0.94 1.67
CA SER A 129 -10.29 0.42 2.02
C SER A 129 -11.32 1.54 2.10
N GLY A 130 -10.95 2.70 2.61
CA GLY A 130 -11.79 3.90 2.62
C GLY A 130 -12.14 4.39 1.21
N SER A 131 -11.18 4.38 0.28
CA SER A 131 -11.46 4.73 -1.12
C SER A 131 -12.42 3.75 -1.81
N ALA A 132 -12.42 2.49 -1.39
CA ALA A 132 -13.34 1.48 -1.90
C ALA A 132 -14.80 1.69 -1.44
N LEU A 133 -15.03 2.35 -0.29
CA LEU A 133 -16.39 2.69 0.19
C LEU A 133 -17.14 3.67 -0.72
N ILE A 134 -16.45 4.44 -1.53
CA ILE A 134 -17.05 5.36 -2.51
C ILE A 134 -17.13 4.78 -3.92
N HIS A 135 -16.75 3.52 -4.13
CA HIS A 135 -16.83 2.87 -5.42
C HIS A 135 -18.28 2.71 -5.89
N LYS A 136 -18.51 2.66 -7.21
CA LYS A 136 -19.84 2.49 -7.81
C LYS A 136 -20.49 1.12 -7.54
N SER A 137 -19.68 0.03 -7.42
CA SER A 137 -20.17 -1.32 -7.13
C SER A 137 -20.43 -1.47 -5.63
N VAL A 138 -21.60 -2.02 -5.32
CA VAL A 138 -22.03 -2.29 -3.95
C VAL A 138 -21.21 -3.41 -3.32
N GLU A 139 -20.82 -4.41 -4.11
CA GLU A 139 -19.99 -5.53 -3.68
C GLU A 139 -18.59 -5.08 -3.26
N VAL A 140 -18.02 -4.07 -3.96
CA VAL A 140 -16.72 -3.47 -3.56
C VAL A 140 -16.85 -2.72 -2.25
N LYS A 141 -17.95 -1.96 -2.06
CA LYS A 141 -18.22 -1.27 -0.80
C LYS A 141 -18.41 -2.23 0.36
N GLU A 142 -19.20 -3.30 0.14
CA GLU A 142 -19.40 -4.37 1.13
C GLU A 142 -18.06 -4.99 1.53
N MET A 143 -17.22 -5.35 0.56
CA MET A 143 -15.91 -5.90 0.85
C MET A 143 -15.02 -4.93 1.63
N ALA A 144 -15.11 -3.63 1.35
CA ALA A 144 -14.38 -2.62 2.13
C ALA A 144 -14.84 -2.56 3.59
N ILE A 145 -16.15 -2.71 3.88
CA ILE A 145 -16.65 -2.81 5.26
C ILE A 145 -16.07 -4.04 5.95
N ARG A 146 -16.04 -5.20 5.26
CA ARG A 146 -15.47 -6.44 5.80
C ARG A 146 -13.98 -6.31 6.15
N VAL A 147 -13.22 -5.52 5.40
CA VAL A 147 -11.81 -5.21 5.75
C VAL A 147 -11.74 -4.49 7.10
N PHE A 148 -12.57 -3.48 7.31
CA PHE A 148 -12.61 -2.75 8.58
C PHE A 148 -13.10 -3.61 9.74
N GLU A 149 -14.07 -4.48 9.50
CA GLU A 149 -14.57 -5.49 10.45
C GLU A 149 -13.44 -6.44 10.87
N ASN A 150 -12.71 -7.04 9.91
CA ASN A 150 -11.59 -7.95 10.19
C ASN A 150 -10.47 -7.28 11.00
N TRP A 151 -10.20 -6.02 10.71
CA TRP A 151 -9.15 -5.31 11.46
C TRP A 151 -9.57 -4.94 12.87
N ASN A 152 -10.84 -4.70 13.09
CA ASN A 152 -11.42 -4.43 14.40
C ASN A 152 -10.57 -3.46 15.24
N THR A 153 -10.43 -2.22 14.78
CA THR A 153 -9.59 -1.19 15.41
C THR A 153 -10.35 0.09 15.68
N VAL A 154 -9.82 0.91 16.59
CA VAL A 154 -10.33 2.27 16.86
C VAL A 154 -10.33 3.12 15.59
N GLU A 155 -9.30 2.98 14.75
CA GLU A 155 -9.21 3.67 13.47
C GLU A 155 -10.31 3.21 12.51
N SER A 156 -10.57 1.88 12.43
CA SER A 156 -11.68 1.31 11.64
C SER A 156 -13.02 1.87 12.08
N TYR A 157 -13.30 1.85 13.39
CA TYR A 157 -14.49 2.44 13.98
C TYR A 157 -14.66 3.91 13.63
N THR A 158 -13.61 4.71 13.88
CA THR A 158 -13.61 6.16 13.64
C THR A 158 -13.87 6.49 12.17
N PHE A 159 -13.28 5.69 11.25
CA PHE A 159 -13.47 5.89 9.82
C PHE A 159 -14.89 5.55 9.38
N LEU A 160 -15.39 4.35 9.73
CA LEU A 160 -16.72 3.89 9.34
C LEU A 160 -17.84 4.76 9.92
N LYS A 161 -17.70 5.22 11.17
CA LYS A 161 -18.69 6.08 11.85
C LYS A 161 -18.97 7.38 11.09
N ASN A 162 -17.99 7.90 10.37
CA ASN A 162 -18.11 9.12 9.59
C ASN A 162 -18.60 8.90 8.14
N CYS A 163 -18.90 7.65 7.76
CA CYS A 163 -19.38 7.31 6.43
C CYS A 163 -20.88 7.09 6.41
N THR A 164 -21.55 7.61 5.36
CA THR A 164 -22.94 7.25 5.03
C THR A 164 -22.93 6.48 3.73
N LEU A 165 -23.54 5.31 3.71
CA LEU A 165 -23.49 4.40 2.57
C LEU A 165 -24.86 4.18 1.92
N THR A 166 -24.82 3.86 0.64
CA THR A 166 -25.99 3.47 -0.15
C THR A 166 -25.70 2.17 -0.89
N PRO A 167 -26.68 1.26 -1.03
CA PRO A 167 -28.09 1.34 -0.57
C PRO A 167 -28.22 1.21 0.95
N LYS A 168 -29.46 1.40 1.49
CA LYS A 168 -29.72 1.41 2.92
C LYS A 168 -29.21 0.16 3.64
N TRP A 169 -29.42 -1.03 3.09
CA TRP A 169 -28.98 -2.28 3.72
C TRP A 169 -27.46 -2.32 3.96
N LEU A 170 -26.67 -1.67 3.09
CA LEU A 170 -25.22 -1.58 3.24
C LEU A 170 -24.86 -0.63 4.40
N ASP A 171 -25.61 0.44 4.57
CA ASP A 171 -25.43 1.34 5.72
C ASP A 171 -25.87 0.67 7.03
N ASP A 172 -26.94 -0.13 6.98
CA ASP A 172 -27.39 -0.94 8.12
C ASP A 172 -26.32 -1.97 8.50
N TYR A 173 -25.72 -2.70 7.54
CA TYR A 173 -24.58 -3.61 7.78
C TYR A 173 -23.36 -2.88 8.38
N LYS A 174 -22.98 -1.74 7.82
CA LYS A 174 -21.90 -0.91 8.42
C LYS A 174 -22.21 -0.57 9.89
N ASN A 175 -23.45 -0.25 10.22
CA ASN A 175 -23.84 0.08 11.60
C ASN A 175 -23.77 -1.15 12.52
N GLU A 176 -24.11 -2.35 12.03
CA GLU A 176 -23.91 -3.60 12.78
C GLU A 176 -22.42 -3.83 13.07
N VAL A 177 -21.55 -3.64 12.07
CA VAL A 177 -20.09 -3.73 12.24
C VAL A 177 -19.57 -2.71 13.25
N LEU A 178 -20.09 -1.47 13.25
CA LEU A 178 -19.73 -0.46 14.24
C LEU A 178 -20.10 -0.90 15.67
N VAL A 179 -21.27 -1.48 15.87
CA VAL A 179 -21.70 -2.00 17.18
C VAL A 179 -20.75 -3.11 17.65
N ASN A 180 -20.42 -4.06 16.77
CA ASN A 180 -19.50 -5.16 17.10
C ASN A 180 -18.11 -4.64 17.50
N ILE A 181 -17.55 -3.70 16.73
CA ILE A 181 -16.25 -3.09 17.05
C ILE A 181 -16.32 -2.34 18.39
N GLU A 182 -17.40 -1.61 18.64
CA GLU A 182 -17.60 -0.84 19.87
C GLU A 182 -17.66 -1.74 21.11
N GLU A 183 -18.38 -2.87 21.02
CA GLU A 183 -18.48 -3.88 22.08
C GLU A 183 -17.12 -4.57 22.33
N GLU A 184 -16.44 -5.05 21.28
CA GLU A 184 -15.17 -5.78 21.41
C GLU A 184 -14.02 -4.91 21.92
N LEU A 185 -13.98 -3.64 21.54
CA LEU A 185 -12.95 -2.69 21.98
C LEU A 185 -13.31 -1.96 23.30
N CYS A 186 -14.48 -2.24 23.87
CA CYS A 186 -14.98 -1.57 25.08
C CYS A 186 -14.96 -0.02 24.95
N LEU A 187 -15.47 0.50 23.85
CA LEU A 187 -15.49 1.94 23.57
C LEU A 187 -16.69 2.68 24.18
N ILE A 188 -17.52 1.97 24.95
CA ILE A 188 -18.73 2.48 25.65
C ILE A 188 -18.35 2.91 27.08
#